data_eb0b7cf91b7f34409feeca3d8b625cc8
#
_entry.id   eb0b7cf91b7f34409feeca3d8b625cc8
#
_cell.length_a   1.000
_cell.length_b   1.000
_cell.length_c   1.000
_cell.angle_alpha   90.00
_cell.angle_beta   90.00
_cell.angle_gamma   90.00
#
_symmetry.space_group_name_H-M   'P 1'
#
loop_
_entity.id
_entity.type
_entity.pdbx_description
1 polymer ?
#
loop_
_entity_poly.entity_id
_entity_poly.type
_entity_poly.pdbx_seq_one_letter_code
_entity_poly.pdbx_strand_id
1 'polypeptide(L)'
;MTFNEQPTGTTGALSPLIYQAYDANYTQAGFYYQFEIYVWSGTTTLPITPIVTIDRKPDQFGGGRGWIDAHKIAAQYITTDFLVNGTYKPNIGDGAYYVAVKVQGIYDSGSTAQITSNTQLVTGGWNYTIDGLNADYSAKYVYTDKPAVYITANTTEYYLWYDATQITTIGIAAYTTTPNAVSTSDTKIQGIDVMQLITAAGTSGEDYPIVFSYSGGSVSIPIQYQCQNKYGEVDIHFLNKYGVYDSFVFNALSRKTINITREQYNQPIYKQADLNTAWSYGVQITTPYHTNGIEQIVVNTDYLPQAYNEVMKQLQFSQNILMVEGSDVYSVRITDTAYTEKTIVNDKLIQYTFTLEYNQPVINKIVR
;
A
#
# COMPACT_ATOMS: atom_id res chain seq x y z
N MET A 1 -20.08 -6.15 30.99
CA MET A 1 -19.06 -6.36 29.94
C MET A 1 -18.49 -5.00 29.51
N THR A 2 -17.19 -4.91 29.19
CA THR A 2 -16.49 -3.71 28.71
C THR A 2 -15.43 -4.08 27.68
N PHE A 3 -15.16 -3.18 26.72
CA PHE A 3 -13.94 -3.26 25.92
C PHE A 3 -12.77 -2.69 26.74
N ASN A 4 -11.70 -3.47 26.85
CA ASN A 4 -10.45 -3.04 27.50
C ASN A 4 -9.46 -2.50 26.46
N GLU A 5 -9.52 -3.01 25.23
CA GLU A 5 -8.71 -2.61 24.09
C GLU A 5 -9.61 -2.58 22.86
N GLN A 6 -9.51 -1.55 22.06
CA GLN A 6 -10.14 -1.43 20.76
C GLN A 6 -9.39 -0.38 19.94
N PRO A 7 -9.37 -0.49 18.60
CA PRO A 7 -8.82 0.55 17.74
C PRO A 7 -9.57 1.87 17.95
N THR A 8 -8.89 3.00 17.73
CA THR A 8 -9.47 4.33 17.78
C THR A 8 -9.04 5.13 16.56
N GLY A 9 -9.91 6.00 16.04
CA GLY A 9 -9.59 6.90 14.93
C GLY A 9 -9.47 6.19 13.57
N THR A 10 -8.33 6.33 12.90
CA THR A 10 -8.03 5.72 11.59
C THR A 10 -6.84 4.80 11.71
N THR A 11 -6.96 3.56 11.23
CA THR A 11 -5.91 2.53 11.33
C THR A 11 -5.70 1.80 10.01
N GLY A 12 -4.57 1.05 9.89
CA GLY A 12 -4.28 0.23 8.72
C GLY A 12 -4.77 -1.21 8.86
N ALA A 13 -5.42 -1.75 7.84
CA ALA A 13 -5.93 -3.13 7.80
C ALA A 13 -4.83 -4.20 7.74
N LEU A 14 -3.63 -3.85 7.30
CA LEU A 14 -2.51 -4.78 7.22
C LEU A 14 -1.72 -4.89 8.53
N SER A 15 -2.22 -4.26 9.58
CA SER A 15 -1.69 -4.34 10.95
C SER A 15 -2.74 -4.89 11.90
N PRO A 16 -2.35 -5.47 13.04
CA PRO A 16 -3.31 -6.05 13.98
C PRO A 16 -4.39 -5.05 14.41
N LEU A 17 -5.65 -5.46 14.30
CA LEU A 17 -6.84 -4.74 14.78
C LEU A 17 -7.39 -5.50 15.98
N ILE A 18 -6.90 -5.16 17.16
CA ILE A 18 -7.16 -5.93 18.38
C ILE A 18 -8.38 -5.36 19.10
N TYR A 19 -9.35 -6.23 19.33
CA TYR A 19 -10.50 -5.98 20.18
C TYR A 19 -10.45 -6.93 21.37
N GLN A 20 -10.33 -6.40 22.58
CA GLN A 20 -10.30 -7.15 23.81
C GLN A 20 -11.46 -6.76 24.71
N ALA A 21 -12.22 -7.74 25.19
CA ALA A 21 -13.35 -7.54 26.09
C ALA A 21 -13.17 -8.27 27.42
N TYR A 22 -13.79 -7.75 28.44
CA TYR A 22 -13.87 -8.36 29.77
C TYR A 22 -15.34 -8.42 30.25
N ASP A 23 -15.70 -9.56 30.82
CA ASP A 23 -16.97 -9.77 31.49
C ASP A 23 -16.78 -10.40 32.87
N ALA A 24 -17.45 -9.87 33.89
CA ALA A 24 -17.34 -10.42 35.25
C ALA A 24 -17.90 -11.85 35.37
N ASN A 25 -18.78 -12.27 34.43
CA ASN A 25 -19.34 -13.61 34.40
C ASN A 25 -18.45 -14.68 33.76
N TYR A 26 -17.20 -14.36 33.44
CA TYR A 26 -16.26 -15.26 32.75
C TYR A 26 -16.01 -16.60 33.47
N THR A 27 -16.34 -16.66 34.75
CA THR A 27 -16.20 -17.89 35.59
C THR A 27 -17.43 -18.80 35.52
N GLN A 28 -18.52 -18.37 34.87
CA GLN A 28 -19.75 -19.17 34.73
C GLN A 28 -19.48 -20.41 33.85
N ALA A 29 -20.22 -21.50 34.15
CA ALA A 29 -20.09 -22.74 33.40
C ALA A 29 -20.45 -22.52 31.90
N GLY A 30 -19.64 -23.05 31.02
CA GLY A 30 -19.83 -22.93 29.57
C GLY A 30 -19.55 -21.56 28.99
N PHE A 31 -18.96 -20.62 29.78
CA PHE A 31 -18.75 -19.25 29.32
C PHE A 31 -17.82 -19.16 28.10
N TYR A 32 -18.23 -18.35 27.11
CA TYR A 32 -17.42 -17.89 25.99
C TYR A 32 -17.84 -16.51 25.54
N TYR A 33 -16.93 -15.78 24.92
CA TYR A 33 -17.21 -14.54 24.22
C TYR A 33 -17.62 -14.82 22.79
N GLN A 34 -18.72 -14.27 22.35
CA GLN A 34 -19.13 -14.25 20.94
C GLN A 34 -18.87 -12.87 20.37
N PHE A 35 -17.93 -12.78 19.41
CA PHE A 35 -17.57 -11.57 18.70
C PHE A 35 -18.22 -11.58 17.33
N GLU A 36 -18.98 -10.56 17.01
CA GLU A 36 -19.55 -10.29 15.71
C GLU A 36 -18.79 -9.17 15.03
N ILE A 37 -18.17 -9.45 13.88
CA ILE A 37 -17.34 -8.49 13.14
C ILE A 37 -18.15 -7.91 11.99
N TYR A 38 -18.16 -6.60 11.89
CA TYR A 38 -18.83 -5.82 10.86
C TYR A 38 -17.78 -5.04 10.07
N VAL A 39 -17.85 -5.16 8.72
CA VAL A 39 -17.01 -4.40 7.78
C VAL A 39 -17.95 -3.86 6.70
N TRP A 40 -17.90 -2.55 6.46
CA TRP A 40 -18.79 -1.92 5.48
C TRP A 40 -18.21 -0.62 4.95
N SER A 41 -18.69 -0.16 3.80
CA SER A 41 -18.35 1.12 3.18
C SER A 41 -19.56 2.07 3.17
N GLY A 42 -19.32 3.33 2.86
CA GLY A 42 -20.36 4.33 2.70
C GLY A 42 -20.72 5.06 3.99
N THR A 43 -21.86 4.78 4.60
CA THR A 43 -22.33 5.49 5.79
C THR A 43 -21.70 4.98 7.07
N THR A 44 -21.66 5.81 8.13
CA THR A 44 -21.22 5.38 9.47
C THR A 44 -22.22 4.47 10.19
N THR A 45 -23.38 4.18 9.57
CA THR A 45 -24.43 3.36 10.17
C THR A 45 -24.02 1.89 10.15
N LEU A 46 -23.98 1.28 11.33
CA LEU A 46 -23.63 -0.12 11.50
C LEU A 46 -24.66 -1.04 10.78
N PRO A 47 -24.22 -1.97 9.92
CA PRO A 47 -25.10 -2.96 9.29
C PRO A 47 -25.82 -3.85 10.32
N ILE A 48 -26.94 -4.44 9.91
CA ILE A 48 -27.71 -5.34 10.78
C ILE A 48 -27.02 -6.71 10.88
N THR A 49 -26.41 -7.18 9.78
CA THR A 49 -25.83 -8.52 9.69
C THR A 49 -24.31 -8.44 9.82
N PRO A 50 -23.68 -9.21 10.74
CA PRO A 50 -22.24 -9.31 10.82
C PRO A 50 -21.67 -10.06 9.60
N ILE A 51 -20.42 -9.75 9.24
CA ILE A 51 -19.68 -10.49 8.22
C ILE A 51 -19.29 -11.89 8.73
N VAL A 52 -18.85 -11.93 10.00
CA VAL A 52 -18.45 -13.18 10.64
C VAL A 52 -18.70 -13.10 12.14
N THR A 53 -18.99 -14.26 12.74
CA THR A 53 -19.10 -14.43 14.19
C THR A 53 -18.00 -15.39 14.65
N ILE A 54 -17.29 -15.02 15.70
CA ILE A 54 -16.16 -15.79 16.27
C ILE A 54 -16.38 -16.00 17.74
N ASP A 55 -16.36 -17.26 18.18
CA ASP A 55 -16.44 -17.61 19.58
C ASP A 55 -15.04 -17.76 20.18
N ARG A 56 -14.82 -17.18 21.38
CA ARG A 56 -13.56 -17.21 22.10
C ARG A 56 -13.76 -17.56 23.56
N LYS A 57 -13.03 -18.57 24.03
CA LYS A 57 -12.97 -18.85 25.47
C LYS A 57 -12.19 -17.76 26.19
N PRO A 58 -12.57 -17.45 27.45
CA PRO A 58 -11.84 -16.51 28.27
C PRO A 58 -10.41 -17.01 28.53
N ASP A 59 -9.45 -16.10 28.47
CA ASP A 59 -8.06 -16.39 28.83
C ASP A 59 -7.95 -16.50 30.36
N GLN A 60 -7.67 -17.69 30.83
CA GLN A 60 -7.54 -17.96 32.27
C GLN A 60 -6.34 -17.25 32.90
N PHE A 61 -5.27 -17.06 32.14
CA PHE A 61 -4.06 -16.38 32.60
C PHE A 61 -4.14 -14.86 32.43
N GLY A 62 -4.95 -14.38 31.48
CA GLY A 62 -5.20 -12.97 31.20
C GLY A 62 -6.37 -12.36 32.00
N GLY A 63 -6.78 -12.98 33.13
CA GLY A 63 -7.85 -12.44 33.97
C GLY A 63 -9.24 -12.53 33.38
N GLY A 64 -9.52 -13.58 32.60
CA GLY A 64 -10.83 -13.86 32.03
C GLY A 64 -11.21 -13.01 30.82
N ARG A 65 -10.24 -12.38 30.17
CA ARG A 65 -10.47 -11.56 28.97
C ARG A 65 -10.61 -12.43 27.73
N GLY A 66 -11.41 -11.96 26.77
CA GLY A 66 -11.46 -12.51 25.41
C GLY A 66 -10.96 -11.49 24.42
N TRP A 67 -10.29 -11.94 23.36
CA TRP A 67 -9.80 -11.04 22.31
C TRP A 67 -9.87 -11.66 20.92
N ILE A 68 -9.98 -10.80 19.92
CA ILE A 68 -9.88 -11.15 18.51
C ILE A 68 -9.00 -10.14 17.79
N ASP A 69 -8.46 -10.59 16.67
CA ASP A 69 -7.80 -9.73 15.70
C ASP A 69 -8.62 -9.73 14.42
N ALA A 70 -9.18 -8.56 14.08
CA ALA A 70 -10.06 -8.39 12.95
C ALA A 70 -9.33 -8.04 11.64
N HIS A 71 -7.98 -7.86 11.65
CA HIS A 71 -7.23 -7.34 10.51
C HIS A 71 -7.40 -8.19 9.24
N LYS A 72 -7.30 -9.52 9.34
CA LYS A 72 -7.42 -10.41 8.17
C LYS A 72 -8.79 -10.35 7.50
N ILE A 73 -9.82 -10.11 8.30
CA ILE A 73 -11.18 -9.97 7.79
C ILE A 73 -11.33 -8.61 7.12
N ALA A 74 -10.90 -7.53 7.78
CA ALA A 74 -10.95 -6.20 7.21
C ALA A 74 -10.15 -6.10 5.92
N ALA A 75 -8.93 -6.64 5.87
CA ALA A 75 -8.05 -6.61 4.70
C ALA A 75 -8.63 -7.30 3.45
N GLN A 76 -9.55 -8.27 3.62
CA GLN A 76 -10.20 -8.93 2.49
C GLN A 76 -11.21 -8.04 1.76
N TYR A 77 -11.72 -7.02 2.41
CA TYR A 77 -12.71 -6.09 1.84
C TYR A 77 -12.06 -4.82 1.29
N ILE A 78 -10.84 -4.51 1.73
CA ILE A 78 -10.15 -3.30 1.30
C ILE A 78 -9.39 -3.61 0.03
N THR A 79 -9.88 -3.09 -1.09
CA THR A 79 -9.20 -3.11 -2.38
C THR A 79 -8.69 -1.72 -2.68
N THR A 80 -7.40 -1.60 -2.96
CA THR A 80 -6.81 -0.36 -3.45
C THR A 80 -6.49 -0.59 -4.92
N ASP A 81 -7.39 -0.18 -5.81
CA ASP A 81 -7.24 -0.37 -7.25
C ASP A 81 -6.49 0.81 -7.88
N PHE A 82 -5.48 0.45 -8.65
CA PHE A 82 -4.78 1.36 -9.53
C PHE A 82 -5.38 1.23 -10.93
N LEU A 83 -6.28 2.13 -11.30
CA LEU A 83 -6.95 2.07 -12.59
C LEU A 83 -6.12 2.81 -13.65
N VAL A 84 -5.69 2.05 -14.66
CA VAL A 84 -5.04 2.60 -15.85
C VAL A 84 -6.01 2.51 -17.03
N ASN A 85 -6.64 3.62 -17.36
CA ASN A 85 -7.40 3.80 -18.60
C ASN A 85 -6.93 5.05 -19.34
N GLY A 86 -5.60 5.21 -19.51
CA GLY A 86 -5.06 6.43 -20.11
C GLY A 86 -5.29 7.70 -19.26
N THR A 87 -5.97 7.57 -18.15
CA THR A 87 -6.15 8.56 -17.09
C THR A 87 -5.92 7.85 -15.75
N TYR A 88 -4.92 8.29 -15.03
CA TYR A 88 -4.69 7.88 -13.67
C TYR A 88 -5.90 8.30 -12.84
N LYS A 89 -6.73 7.36 -12.50
CA LYS A 89 -7.80 7.55 -11.51
C LYS A 89 -7.69 6.41 -10.53
N PRO A 90 -6.93 6.59 -9.46
CA PRO A 90 -7.05 5.68 -8.34
C PRO A 90 -8.51 5.68 -7.91
N ASN A 91 -9.09 4.51 -7.83
CA ASN A 91 -10.48 4.40 -7.45
C ASN A 91 -10.61 4.83 -5.98
N ILE A 92 -11.18 5.99 -5.78
CA ILE A 92 -11.30 6.67 -4.49
C ILE A 92 -12.30 5.91 -3.59
N GLY A 93 -13.10 5.00 -4.19
CA GLY A 93 -14.22 4.33 -3.56
C GLY A 93 -13.85 3.24 -2.55
N ASP A 94 -12.77 2.51 -2.77
CA ASP A 94 -12.58 1.19 -2.13
C ASP A 94 -11.38 1.12 -1.17
N GLY A 95 -10.66 2.24 -0.97
CA GLY A 95 -9.45 2.29 -0.14
C GLY A 95 -9.69 2.38 1.37
N ALA A 96 -10.93 2.58 1.83
CA ALA A 96 -11.24 2.72 3.25
C ALA A 96 -12.61 2.12 3.59
N TYR A 97 -12.66 1.41 4.71
CA TYR A 97 -13.86 0.77 5.22
C TYR A 97 -14.08 1.09 6.69
N TYR A 98 -15.34 1.05 7.11
CA TYR A 98 -15.69 1.07 8.52
C TYR A 98 -15.62 -0.33 9.09
N VAL A 99 -15.07 -0.45 10.29
CA VAL A 99 -15.03 -1.69 11.06
C VAL A 99 -15.59 -1.44 12.44
N ALA A 100 -16.43 -2.33 12.92
CA ALA A 100 -16.90 -2.37 14.29
C ALA A 100 -17.06 -3.83 14.73
N VAL A 101 -17.01 -4.04 16.03
CA VAL A 101 -17.17 -5.34 16.64
C VAL A 101 -18.24 -5.26 17.72
N LYS A 102 -19.19 -6.17 17.71
CA LYS A 102 -20.08 -6.41 18.84
C LYS A 102 -19.58 -7.63 19.60
N VAL A 103 -19.73 -7.60 20.91
CA VAL A 103 -19.36 -8.74 21.75
C VAL A 103 -20.43 -9.02 22.80
N GLN A 104 -20.67 -10.29 23.05
CA GLN A 104 -21.59 -10.81 24.06
C GLN A 104 -20.92 -11.98 24.79
N GLY A 105 -21.12 -12.06 26.10
CA GLY A 105 -20.77 -13.26 26.88
C GLY A 105 -21.93 -14.22 26.87
N ILE A 106 -21.68 -15.49 26.53
CA ILE A 106 -22.67 -16.56 26.52
C ILE A 106 -22.20 -17.64 27.51
N TYR A 107 -23.12 -18.18 28.30
CA TYR A 107 -22.88 -19.24 29.26
C TYR A 107 -24.12 -20.13 29.41
N ASP A 108 -23.99 -21.31 30.03
CA ASP A 108 -25.03 -22.34 30.07
C ASP A 108 -26.40 -21.83 30.57
N SER A 109 -26.42 -20.88 31.50
CA SER A 109 -27.66 -20.37 32.11
C SER A 109 -28.14 -19.04 31.49
N GLY A 110 -27.46 -18.47 30.50
CA GLY A 110 -27.88 -17.21 29.90
C GLY A 110 -26.80 -16.47 29.09
N SER A 111 -26.99 -15.21 28.91
CA SER A 111 -26.06 -14.33 28.20
C SER A 111 -26.02 -12.94 28.84
N THR A 112 -24.91 -12.23 28.63
CA THR A 112 -24.81 -10.83 29.02
C THR A 112 -25.38 -9.91 27.93
N ALA A 113 -25.60 -8.65 28.26
CA ALA A 113 -25.97 -7.65 27.26
C ALA A 113 -24.83 -7.48 26.23
N GLN A 114 -25.19 -7.44 24.94
CA GLN A 114 -24.25 -7.18 23.86
C GLN A 114 -23.75 -5.73 23.95
N ILE A 115 -22.45 -5.53 23.79
CA ILE A 115 -21.85 -4.21 23.66
C ILE A 115 -21.24 -4.03 22.27
N THR A 116 -21.17 -2.79 21.80
CA THR A 116 -20.63 -2.45 20.48
C THR A 116 -19.37 -1.59 20.66
N SER A 117 -18.33 -1.90 19.93
CA SER A 117 -17.10 -1.08 19.86
C SER A 117 -17.37 0.27 19.20
N ASN A 118 -16.40 1.18 19.27
CA ASN A 118 -16.38 2.34 18.41
C ASN A 118 -16.31 1.91 16.93
N THR A 119 -16.92 2.69 16.06
CA THR A 119 -16.76 2.52 14.61
C THR A 119 -15.41 3.09 14.20
N GLN A 120 -14.60 2.27 13.56
CA GLN A 120 -13.25 2.62 13.10
C GLN A 120 -13.24 2.84 11.60
N LEU A 121 -12.46 3.81 11.13
CA LEU A 121 -12.07 3.92 9.74
C LEU A 121 -10.78 3.10 9.54
N VAL A 122 -10.83 2.14 8.62
CA VAL A 122 -9.70 1.26 8.32
C VAL A 122 -9.33 1.44 6.86
N THR A 123 -8.05 1.69 6.60
CA THR A 123 -7.47 1.86 5.25
C THR A 123 -6.64 0.64 4.86
N GLY A 124 -6.23 0.54 3.59
CA GLY A 124 -5.30 -0.50 3.11
C GLY A 124 -3.86 -0.36 3.61
N GLY A 125 -3.61 0.48 4.59
CA GLY A 125 -2.29 0.76 5.13
C GLY A 125 -1.82 -0.22 6.21
N TRP A 126 -0.62 0.07 6.73
CA TRP A 126 0.00 -0.71 7.82
C TRP A 126 0.68 0.22 8.83
N ASN A 127 0.96 -0.31 10.04
CA ASN A 127 1.69 0.38 11.09
C ASN A 127 3.03 -0.32 11.34
N TYR A 128 4.04 0.42 11.74
CA TYR A 128 5.26 -0.19 12.27
C TYR A 128 5.02 -0.73 13.68
N THR A 129 5.77 -1.74 14.07
CA THR A 129 5.67 -2.30 15.43
C THR A 129 5.94 -1.25 16.51
N ILE A 130 6.78 -0.27 16.22
CA ILE A 130 7.10 0.83 17.13
C ILE A 130 5.91 1.79 17.35
N ASP A 131 4.96 1.84 16.42
CA ASP A 131 3.75 2.67 16.54
C ASP A 131 2.75 2.07 17.52
N GLY A 132 2.97 0.82 17.97
CA GLY A 132 2.13 0.09 18.91
C GLY A 132 0.96 -0.65 18.23
N LEU A 133 0.17 -1.32 19.07
CA LEU A 133 -1.07 -1.95 18.63
C LEU A 133 -2.13 -0.88 18.37
N ASN A 134 -2.96 -1.10 17.36
CA ASN A 134 -4.08 -0.21 17.02
C ASN A 134 -3.63 1.25 16.77
N ALA A 135 -2.44 1.46 16.19
CA ALA A 135 -1.92 2.81 15.95
C ALA A 135 -2.90 3.67 15.17
N ASP A 136 -3.16 4.87 15.69
CA ASP A 136 -4.12 5.83 15.13
C ASP A 136 -3.39 6.94 14.38
N TYR A 137 -3.74 7.13 13.11
CA TYR A 137 -3.26 8.24 12.29
C TYR A 137 -4.36 9.19 11.82
N SER A 138 -5.46 9.28 12.58
CA SER A 138 -6.55 10.23 12.29
C SER A 138 -6.12 11.71 12.32
N ALA A 139 -5.00 12.02 12.97
CA ALA A 139 -4.38 13.34 12.94
C ALA A 139 -3.58 13.62 11.65
N LYS A 140 -3.44 12.61 10.77
CA LYS A 140 -2.77 12.77 9.47
C LYS A 140 -3.81 13.16 8.42
N TYR A 141 -3.82 14.41 8.03
CA TYR A 141 -4.81 14.95 7.08
C TYR A 141 -4.43 14.77 5.62
N VAL A 142 -3.14 14.67 5.33
CA VAL A 142 -2.59 14.36 4.00
C VAL A 142 -1.77 13.10 4.10
N TYR A 143 -2.13 12.10 3.31
CA TYR A 143 -1.62 10.73 3.41
C TYR A 143 -0.32 10.51 2.64
N THR A 144 0.68 11.34 2.92
CA THR A 144 2.06 11.18 2.42
C THR A 144 3.05 11.63 3.47
N ASP A 145 4.23 11.02 3.49
CA ASP A 145 5.38 11.46 4.31
C ASP A 145 6.45 12.13 3.46
N LYS A 146 6.13 12.48 2.21
CA LYS A 146 7.06 13.24 1.37
C LYS A 146 7.26 14.64 1.91
N PRO A 147 8.51 15.06 2.08
CA PRO A 147 8.81 16.44 2.48
C PRO A 147 8.57 17.44 1.35
N ALA A 148 8.56 16.99 0.10
CA ALA A 148 8.24 17.79 -1.08
C ALA A 148 7.71 16.90 -2.20
N VAL A 149 6.94 17.47 -3.12
CA VAL A 149 6.55 16.85 -4.39
C VAL A 149 7.63 17.15 -5.42
N TYR A 150 8.24 16.12 -5.99
CA TYR A 150 9.13 16.27 -7.13
C TYR A 150 8.37 16.07 -8.43
N ILE A 151 8.43 17.05 -9.30
CA ILE A 151 7.85 17.00 -10.65
C ILE A 151 8.94 17.26 -11.69
N THR A 152 8.80 16.66 -12.86
CA THR A 152 9.69 16.80 -14.00
C THR A 152 8.94 17.45 -15.16
N ALA A 153 9.63 17.81 -16.22
CA ALA A 153 8.99 18.31 -17.44
C ALA A 153 8.05 17.27 -18.09
N ASN A 154 8.23 15.99 -17.77
CA ASN A 154 7.44 14.89 -18.32
C ASN A 154 6.29 14.47 -17.38
N THR A 155 6.21 15.02 -16.16
CA THR A 155 5.11 14.73 -15.25
C THR A 155 3.81 15.30 -15.78
N THR A 156 2.90 14.43 -16.16
CA THR A 156 1.56 14.83 -16.68
C THR A 156 0.50 14.83 -15.59
N GLU A 157 0.62 13.95 -14.63
CA GLU A 157 -0.31 13.79 -13.51
C GLU A 157 0.48 13.46 -12.25
N TYR A 158 0.06 14.01 -11.11
CA TYR A 158 0.63 13.73 -9.81
C TYR A 158 -0.42 13.86 -8.72
N TYR A 159 -0.72 12.79 -8.01
CA TYR A 159 -1.77 12.78 -7.00
C TYR A 159 -1.24 12.88 -5.58
N LEU A 160 -1.88 13.75 -4.80
CA LEU A 160 -1.78 13.78 -3.35
C LEU A 160 -3.12 13.38 -2.74
N TRP A 161 -3.07 12.52 -1.75
CA TRP A 161 -4.24 11.96 -1.08
C TRP A 161 -4.48 12.63 0.26
N TYR A 162 -5.74 12.88 0.58
CA TYR A 162 -6.11 13.62 1.80
C TYR A 162 -7.45 13.14 2.36
N ASP A 163 -7.72 13.45 3.63
CA ASP A 163 -9.01 13.25 4.27
C ASP A 163 -9.97 14.37 3.87
N ALA A 164 -10.92 14.07 3.00
CA ALA A 164 -11.89 15.04 2.48
C ALA A 164 -12.90 15.52 3.54
N THR A 165 -13.01 14.84 4.67
CA THR A 165 -13.87 15.28 5.79
C THR A 165 -13.21 16.30 6.68
N GLN A 166 -11.87 16.39 6.65
CA GLN A 166 -11.09 17.27 7.49
C GLN A 166 -10.57 18.50 6.73
N ILE A 167 -10.21 18.30 5.45
CA ILE A 167 -9.70 19.38 4.61
C ILE A 167 -10.86 20.27 4.15
N THR A 168 -10.70 21.57 4.36
CA THR A 168 -11.69 22.58 3.96
C THR A 168 -11.36 23.23 2.61
N THR A 169 -10.08 23.49 2.36
CA THR A 169 -9.60 24.05 1.08
C THR A 169 -8.23 23.50 0.72
N ILE A 170 -7.98 23.42 -0.58
CA ILE A 170 -6.67 23.06 -1.13
C ILE A 170 -6.27 24.20 -2.05
N GLY A 171 -5.06 24.72 -1.91
CA GLY A 171 -4.62 25.87 -2.68
C GLY A 171 -3.16 25.82 -3.09
N ILE A 172 -2.85 26.59 -4.14
CA ILE A 172 -1.51 26.90 -4.59
C ILE A 172 -1.50 28.36 -5.06
N ALA A 173 -0.57 29.15 -4.62
CA ALA A 173 -0.55 30.59 -4.87
C ALA A 173 -1.90 31.26 -4.50
N ALA A 174 -2.50 31.97 -5.44
CA ALA A 174 -3.81 32.61 -5.28
C ALA A 174 -5.01 31.70 -5.63
N TYR A 175 -4.76 30.53 -6.20
CA TYR A 175 -5.82 29.61 -6.58
C TYR A 175 -6.19 28.69 -5.41
N THR A 176 -7.49 28.53 -5.19
CA THR A 176 -8.01 27.61 -4.17
C THR A 176 -9.19 26.81 -4.73
N THR A 177 -9.27 25.55 -4.31
CA THR A 177 -10.40 24.66 -4.58
C THR A 177 -10.87 24.02 -3.28
N THR A 178 -12.08 23.51 -3.28
CA THR A 178 -12.64 22.75 -2.16
C THR A 178 -12.65 21.26 -2.49
N PRO A 179 -12.48 20.37 -1.50
CA PRO A 179 -12.72 18.95 -1.69
C PRO A 179 -14.12 18.70 -2.26
N ASN A 180 -14.26 17.62 -3.02
CA ASN A 180 -15.58 17.15 -3.43
C ASN A 180 -16.39 16.78 -2.18
N ALA A 181 -17.70 17.07 -2.22
CA ALA A 181 -18.57 16.67 -1.13
C ALA A 181 -18.50 15.17 -0.91
N VAL A 182 -18.23 14.76 0.34
CA VAL A 182 -18.26 13.36 0.74
C VAL A 182 -19.73 12.94 0.76
N SER A 183 -20.14 12.15 -0.22
CA SER A 183 -21.49 11.57 -0.24
C SER A 183 -21.54 10.37 0.70
N THR A 184 -22.76 9.90 0.99
CA THR A 184 -22.97 8.70 1.85
C THR A 184 -22.41 7.41 1.22
N SER A 185 -22.07 7.45 -0.06
CA SER A 185 -21.49 6.34 -0.83
C SER A 185 -20.00 6.52 -1.11
N ASP A 186 -19.43 7.70 -0.86
CA ASP A 186 -18.04 7.99 -1.20
C ASP A 186 -17.14 7.86 0.01
N THR A 187 -15.89 7.49 -0.25
CA THR A 187 -14.90 7.38 0.80
C THR A 187 -14.42 8.75 1.27
N LYS A 188 -13.90 8.77 2.50
CA LYS A 188 -13.29 9.95 3.10
C LYS A 188 -11.95 10.32 2.47
N ILE A 189 -11.31 9.40 1.75
CA ILE A 189 -10.01 9.62 1.13
C ILE A 189 -10.23 10.08 -0.31
N GLN A 190 -9.69 11.24 -0.64
CA GLN A 190 -9.74 11.79 -2.00
C GLN A 190 -8.34 12.14 -2.48
N GLY A 191 -8.13 12.06 -3.79
CA GLY A 191 -6.91 12.48 -4.47
C GLY A 191 -7.09 13.82 -5.16
N ILE A 192 -6.08 14.66 -5.10
CA ILE A 192 -5.99 15.89 -5.90
C ILE A 192 -4.81 15.79 -6.86
N ASP A 193 -5.07 16.08 -8.15
CA ASP A 193 -4.00 16.16 -9.13
C ASP A 193 -3.28 17.51 -9.02
N VAL A 194 -2.02 17.44 -8.63
CA VAL A 194 -1.14 18.61 -8.46
C VAL A 194 -0.91 19.33 -9.77
N MET A 195 -0.82 18.61 -10.90
CA MET A 195 -0.59 19.22 -12.21
C MET A 195 -1.80 20.04 -12.66
N GLN A 196 -3.01 19.59 -12.35
CA GLN A 196 -4.24 20.38 -12.60
C GLN A 196 -4.27 21.62 -11.71
N LEU A 197 -3.85 21.54 -10.44
CA LEU A 197 -3.77 22.71 -9.56
C LEU A 197 -2.78 23.77 -10.10
N ILE A 198 -1.59 23.34 -10.51
CA ILE A 198 -0.57 24.21 -11.08
C ILE A 198 -1.10 24.92 -12.34
N THR A 199 -1.75 24.17 -13.23
CA THR A 199 -2.33 24.68 -14.46
C THR A 199 -3.45 25.68 -14.16
N ALA A 200 -4.35 25.37 -13.25
CA ALA A 200 -5.46 26.24 -12.86
C ALA A 200 -4.98 27.52 -12.16
N ALA A 201 -3.89 27.45 -11.41
CA ALA A 201 -3.29 28.60 -10.77
C ALA A 201 -2.49 29.50 -11.73
N GLY A 202 -2.17 29.01 -12.93
CA GLY A 202 -1.35 29.74 -13.90
C GLY A 202 0.08 30.03 -13.40
N THR A 203 0.62 29.15 -12.58
CA THR A 203 1.96 29.28 -11.98
C THR A 203 2.86 28.13 -12.41
N SER A 204 4.18 28.30 -12.26
CA SER A 204 5.13 27.20 -12.43
C SER A 204 5.08 26.20 -11.26
N GLY A 205 4.48 26.58 -10.13
CA GLY A 205 4.41 25.75 -8.93
C GLY A 205 5.68 25.79 -8.06
N GLU A 206 6.84 26.13 -8.61
CA GLU A 206 8.13 26.07 -7.90
C GLU A 206 8.20 27.06 -6.71
N ASP A 207 7.59 28.22 -6.86
CA ASP A 207 7.60 29.28 -5.87
C ASP A 207 6.51 29.14 -4.81
N TYR A 208 5.58 28.22 -4.98
CA TYR A 208 4.38 28.11 -4.15
C TYR A 208 4.15 26.68 -3.69
N PRO A 209 4.06 26.44 -2.37
CA PRO A 209 3.69 25.12 -1.85
C PRO A 209 2.19 24.86 -2.09
N ILE A 210 1.83 23.60 -2.12
CA ILE A 210 0.45 23.17 -2.01
C ILE A 210 0.04 23.25 -0.55
N VAL A 211 -1.06 23.96 -0.28
CA VAL A 211 -1.55 24.19 1.09
C VAL A 211 -2.90 23.49 1.27
N PHE A 212 -2.96 22.54 2.18
CA PHE A 212 -4.18 21.89 2.63
C PHE A 212 -4.63 22.54 3.93
N SER A 213 -5.75 23.25 3.92
CA SER A 213 -6.30 23.92 5.09
C SER A 213 -7.36 23.05 5.77
N TYR A 214 -7.38 23.03 7.09
CA TYR A 214 -8.35 22.33 7.92
C TYR A 214 -8.76 23.19 9.12
N SER A 215 -9.77 22.74 9.88
CA SER A 215 -10.20 23.47 11.09
C SER A 215 -9.10 23.44 12.14
N GLY A 216 -8.37 24.54 12.28
CA GLY A 216 -7.28 24.68 13.27
C GLY A 216 -5.88 24.78 12.68
N GLY A 217 -5.69 24.70 11.35
CA GLY A 217 -4.36 24.87 10.74
C GLY A 217 -4.27 24.56 9.27
N SER A 218 -3.05 24.32 8.83
CA SER A 218 -2.77 23.91 7.46
C SER A 218 -1.55 23.00 7.38
N VAL A 219 -1.51 22.14 6.36
CA VAL A 219 -0.35 21.36 5.95
C VAL A 219 0.15 21.94 4.64
N SER A 220 1.44 22.23 4.56
CA SER A 220 2.08 22.81 3.38
C SER A 220 3.11 21.84 2.81
N ILE A 221 2.99 21.50 1.54
CA ILE A 221 3.89 20.59 0.83
C ILE A 221 4.55 21.36 -0.31
N PRO A 222 5.87 21.61 -0.25
CA PRO A 222 6.61 22.27 -1.31
C PRO A 222 6.61 21.48 -2.61
N ILE A 223 6.66 22.17 -3.73
CA ILE A 223 6.87 21.59 -5.05
C ILE A 223 8.32 21.89 -5.47
N GLN A 224 9.00 20.89 -5.99
CA GLN A 224 10.35 21.01 -6.50
C GLN A 224 10.40 20.48 -7.94
N TYR A 225 10.85 21.34 -8.85
CA TYR A 225 11.10 20.95 -10.23
C TYR A 225 12.49 20.32 -10.35
N GLN A 226 12.53 19.12 -10.90
CA GLN A 226 13.77 18.50 -11.32
C GLN A 226 14.07 18.94 -12.75
N CYS A 227 15.12 19.75 -12.89
CA CYS A 227 15.57 20.21 -14.22
C CYS A 227 16.17 19.04 -15.00
N GLN A 228 15.76 18.91 -16.24
CA GLN A 228 16.23 18.01 -17.31
C GLN A 228 16.97 16.76 -16.85
N ASN A 229 16.27 15.63 -16.90
CA ASN A 229 16.86 14.33 -16.64
C ASN A 229 17.81 13.95 -17.78
N LYS A 230 19.06 13.68 -17.43
CA LYS A 230 20.06 13.17 -18.38
C LYS A 230 19.72 11.75 -18.85
N TYR A 231 18.98 11.00 -18.07
CA TYR A 231 18.61 9.61 -18.29
C TYR A 231 17.09 9.46 -18.36
N GLY A 232 16.61 8.32 -18.87
CA GLY A 232 15.19 8.00 -18.86
C GLY A 232 14.63 7.94 -17.44
N GLU A 233 13.44 8.47 -17.26
CA GLU A 233 12.69 8.42 -16.01
C GLU A 233 12.03 7.05 -15.84
N VAL A 234 12.02 6.56 -14.60
CA VAL A 234 11.26 5.38 -14.21
C VAL A 234 10.28 5.82 -13.13
N ASP A 235 8.99 5.82 -13.46
CA ASP A 235 7.94 6.25 -12.56
C ASP A 235 7.39 5.04 -11.80
N ILE A 236 7.52 5.08 -10.47
CA ILE A 236 7.13 4.01 -9.56
C ILE A 236 6.01 4.51 -8.67
N HIS A 237 4.91 3.75 -8.67
CA HIS A 237 3.79 3.93 -7.76
C HIS A 237 3.78 2.79 -6.75
N PHE A 238 3.64 3.11 -5.48
CA PHE A 238 3.67 2.12 -4.41
C PHE A 238 2.63 2.41 -3.34
N LEU A 239 2.09 1.36 -2.77
CA LEU A 239 1.15 1.49 -1.66
C LEU A 239 1.92 1.91 -0.40
N ASN A 240 1.62 3.10 0.10
CA ASN A 240 2.27 3.63 1.30
C ASN A 240 1.62 3.13 2.60
N LYS A 241 2.19 3.47 3.75
CA LYS A 241 1.68 3.01 5.06
C LYS A 241 0.26 3.49 5.38
N TYR A 242 -0.26 4.50 4.70
CA TYR A 242 -1.62 5.00 4.88
C TYR A 242 -2.65 4.30 3.99
N GLY A 243 -2.20 3.37 3.14
CA GLY A 243 -3.08 2.60 2.25
C GLY A 243 -3.49 3.35 0.98
N VAL A 244 -2.70 4.30 0.55
CA VAL A 244 -2.88 5.02 -0.72
C VAL A 244 -1.63 4.88 -1.59
N TYR A 245 -1.80 5.03 -2.90
CA TYR A 245 -0.66 5.03 -3.80
C TYR A 245 0.09 6.34 -3.73
N ASP A 246 1.36 6.24 -3.43
CA ASP A 246 2.33 7.32 -3.53
C ASP A 246 3.21 7.07 -4.76
N SER A 247 3.75 8.10 -5.40
CA SER A 247 4.58 7.97 -6.58
C SER A 247 5.98 8.49 -6.34
N PHE A 248 6.97 7.90 -6.99
CA PHE A 248 8.34 8.40 -6.97
C PHE A 248 9.01 8.19 -8.32
N VAL A 249 9.61 9.25 -8.87
CA VAL A 249 10.31 9.20 -10.16
C VAL A 249 11.80 8.99 -9.92
N PHE A 250 12.32 7.86 -10.42
CA PHE A 250 13.75 7.58 -10.45
C PHE A 250 14.35 8.15 -11.73
N ASN A 251 15.19 9.15 -11.62
CA ASN A 251 15.71 9.95 -12.72
C ASN A 251 17.23 9.76 -12.97
N ALA A 252 17.89 8.97 -12.14
CA ALA A 252 19.27 8.58 -12.39
C ALA A 252 19.36 7.36 -13.32
N LEU A 253 20.57 6.99 -13.71
CA LEU A 253 20.82 5.90 -14.65
C LEU A 253 20.18 4.59 -14.17
N SER A 254 19.24 4.07 -14.93
CA SER A 254 18.65 2.75 -14.74
C SER A 254 19.29 1.72 -15.68
N ARG A 255 19.28 0.44 -15.27
CA ARG A 255 19.81 -0.67 -16.08
C ARG A 255 18.84 -1.84 -16.08
N LYS A 256 18.40 -2.25 -17.27
CA LYS A 256 17.58 -3.46 -17.46
C LYS A 256 18.47 -4.68 -17.67
N THR A 257 18.11 -5.79 -17.02
CA THR A 257 18.81 -7.08 -17.11
C THR A 257 17.77 -8.19 -17.22
N ILE A 258 18.02 -9.19 -18.05
CA ILE A 258 17.15 -10.36 -18.14
C ILE A 258 17.90 -11.54 -17.55
N ASN A 259 17.37 -12.11 -16.48
CA ASN A 259 17.86 -13.34 -15.88
C ASN A 259 17.23 -14.54 -16.57
N ILE A 260 18.04 -15.34 -17.28
CA ILE A 260 17.58 -16.47 -18.08
C ILE A 260 17.92 -17.78 -17.38
N THR A 261 16.90 -18.57 -17.09
CA THR A 261 17.04 -19.94 -16.56
C THR A 261 16.75 -20.92 -17.67
N ARG A 262 17.63 -21.92 -17.85
CA ARG A 262 17.49 -22.98 -18.87
C ARG A 262 17.55 -24.35 -18.20
N GLU A 263 16.55 -25.16 -18.45
CA GLU A 263 16.58 -26.58 -18.14
C GLU A 263 16.95 -27.36 -19.43
N GLN A 264 17.92 -28.24 -19.32
CA GLN A 264 18.53 -28.90 -20.45
C GLN A 264 18.57 -30.40 -20.21
N TYR A 265 18.51 -31.17 -21.30
CA TYR A 265 18.79 -32.59 -21.27
C TYR A 265 19.85 -32.94 -22.32
N ASN A 266 20.59 -33.99 -22.02
CA ASN A 266 21.60 -34.51 -22.96
C ASN A 266 20.94 -35.54 -23.86
N GLN A 267 21.00 -35.32 -25.17
CA GLN A 267 20.59 -36.33 -26.14
C GLN A 267 21.72 -37.34 -26.33
N PRO A 268 21.40 -38.64 -26.49
CA PRO A 268 22.42 -39.60 -26.86
C PRO A 268 23.00 -39.27 -28.26
N ILE A 269 24.29 -39.24 -28.36
CA ILE A 269 25.04 -38.93 -29.60
C ILE A 269 24.75 -39.97 -30.68
N TYR A 270 24.25 -41.13 -30.29
CA TYR A 270 24.04 -42.30 -31.12
C TYR A 270 22.58 -42.41 -31.57
N LYS A 271 22.34 -42.29 -32.87
CA LYS A 271 21.06 -42.67 -33.49
C LYS A 271 21.21 -44.03 -34.14
N GLN A 272 20.45 -45.00 -33.64
CA GLN A 272 20.51 -46.41 -34.10
C GLN A 272 19.95 -46.63 -35.53
N ALA A 273 19.48 -45.57 -36.21
CA ALA A 273 18.80 -45.69 -37.50
C ALA A 273 19.74 -45.78 -38.72
N ASP A 274 20.99 -45.35 -38.57
CA ASP A 274 21.96 -45.39 -39.67
C ASP A 274 23.19 -46.21 -39.28
N LEU A 275 23.51 -47.22 -40.06
CA LEU A 275 24.67 -48.08 -39.90
C LEU A 275 26.04 -47.35 -40.05
N ASN A 276 26.04 -46.06 -40.33
CA ASN A 276 27.24 -45.22 -40.41
C ASN A 276 27.19 -44.20 -39.21
N THR A 277 28.05 -44.47 -38.25
CA THR A 277 28.35 -43.54 -37.15
C THR A 277 29.17 -42.36 -37.66
N ALA A 278 28.53 -41.42 -38.32
CA ALA A 278 29.16 -40.16 -38.64
C ALA A 278 28.96 -39.18 -37.47
N TRP A 279 30.03 -38.87 -36.77
CA TRP A 279 30.07 -37.76 -35.84
C TRP A 279 29.89 -36.46 -36.62
N SER A 280 28.87 -35.70 -36.25
CA SER A 280 28.65 -34.37 -36.82
C SER A 280 28.76 -33.31 -35.73
N TYR A 281 29.64 -32.34 -35.94
CA TYR A 281 29.77 -31.17 -35.03
C TYR A 281 28.49 -30.31 -34.95
N GLY A 282 27.55 -30.51 -35.89
CA GLY A 282 26.28 -29.82 -35.92
C GLY A 282 25.18 -30.48 -35.05
N VAL A 283 25.47 -31.62 -34.39
CA VAL A 283 24.49 -32.26 -33.51
C VAL A 283 24.52 -31.61 -32.15
N GLN A 284 23.37 -31.06 -31.75
CA GLN A 284 23.20 -30.45 -30.44
C GLN A 284 23.00 -31.54 -29.38
N ILE A 285 24.06 -31.84 -28.61
CA ILE A 285 24.06 -32.87 -27.57
C ILE A 285 23.22 -32.41 -26.37
N THR A 286 23.40 -31.18 -25.97
CA THR A 286 22.64 -30.56 -24.88
C THR A 286 21.53 -29.72 -25.47
N THR A 287 20.30 -30.15 -25.27
CA THR A 287 19.11 -29.48 -25.82
C THR A 287 18.30 -28.84 -24.68
N PRO A 288 18.10 -27.53 -24.72
CA PRO A 288 17.21 -26.88 -23.76
C PRO A 288 15.74 -27.23 -24.06
N TYR A 289 15.05 -27.81 -23.12
CA TYR A 289 13.61 -28.08 -23.23
C TYR A 289 12.75 -27.05 -22.52
N HIS A 290 13.32 -26.32 -21.55
CA HIS A 290 12.66 -25.24 -20.87
C HIS A 290 13.61 -24.03 -20.76
N THR A 291 13.14 -22.90 -21.23
CA THR A 291 13.85 -21.61 -21.06
C THR A 291 12.85 -20.61 -20.50
N ASN A 292 13.21 -19.97 -19.42
CA ASN A 292 12.43 -18.89 -18.83
C ASN A 292 13.33 -17.66 -18.65
N GLY A 293 12.74 -16.48 -18.69
CA GLY A 293 13.43 -15.22 -18.45
C GLY A 293 12.60 -14.32 -17.56
N ILE A 294 13.25 -13.69 -16.60
CA ILE A 294 12.66 -12.67 -15.75
C ILE A 294 13.46 -11.39 -15.95
N GLU A 295 12.75 -10.32 -16.26
CA GLU A 295 13.35 -9.00 -16.44
C GLU A 295 13.49 -8.31 -15.10
N GLN A 296 14.63 -7.65 -14.90
CA GLN A 296 14.93 -6.83 -13.73
C GLN A 296 15.41 -5.46 -14.17
N ILE A 297 15.08 -4.44 -13.40
CA ILE A 297 15.59 -3.09 -13.58
C ILE A 297 16.20 -2.59 -12.29
N VAL A 298 17.44 -2.11 -12.37
CA VAL A 298 18.08 -1.38 -11.27
C VAL A 298 17.80 0.09 -11.48
N VAL A 299 17.12 0.70 -10.50
CA VAL A 299 16.76 2.11 -10.50
C VAL A 299 17.54 2.85 -9.43
N ASN A 300 17.91 4.09 -9.72
CA ASN A 300 18.67 4.92 -8.82
C ASN A 300 17.95 6.26 -8.62
N THR A 301 17.93 6.75 -7.38
CA THR A 301 17.49 8.12 -7.12
C THR A 301 18.64 9.07 -7.46
N ASP A 302 18.30 10.31 -7.76
CA ASP A 302 19.25 11.40 -7.60
C ASP A 302 19.49 11.63 -6.08
N TYR A 303 20.29 12.61 -5.75
CA TYR A 303 20.54 12.96 -4.36
C TYR A 303 19.28 13.52 -3.69
N LEU A 304 18.91 12.92 -2.55
CA LEU A 304 17.73 13.26 -1.79
C LEU A 304 18.09 13.82 -0.40
N PRO A 305 17.26 14.70 0.16
CA PRO A 305 17.33 15.05 1.58
C PRO A 305 17.03 13.84 2.48
N GLN A 306 17.62 13.80 3.67
CA GLN A 306 17.41 12.73 4.65
C GLN A 306 15.93 12.51 5.01
N ALA A 307 15.10 13.53 4.91
CA ALA A 307 13.66 13.43 5.15
C ALA A 307 12.93 12.43 4.22
N TYR A 308 13.56 12.03 3.09
CA TYR A 308 13.02 10.99 2.21
C TYR A 308 13.27 9.55 2.69
N ASN A 309 14.07 9.34 3.75
CA ASN A 309 14.32 7.99 4.28
C ASN A 309 13.02 7.26 4.60
N GLU A 310 12.03 7.93 5.20
CA GLU A 310 10.74 7.31 5.52
C GLU A 310 9.98 6.89 4.25
N VAL A 311 10.00 7.70 3.20
CA VAL A 311 9.36 7.39 1.92
C VAL A 311 10.02 6.17 1.25
N MET A 312 11.35 6.12 1.23
CA MET A 312 12.11 4.99 0.68
C MET A 312 11.90 3.70 1.50
N LYS A 313 11.78 3.84 2.82
CA LYS A 313 11.43 2.74 3.71
C LYS A 313 10.03 2.21 3.41
N GLN A 314 9.05 3.09 3.21
CA GLN A 314 7.69 2.68 2.83
C GLN A 314 7.68 1.97 1.47
N LEU A 315 8.43 2.47 0.49
CA LEU A 315 8.60 1.80 -0.80
C LEU A 315 9.15 0.37 -0.62
N GLN A 316 10.18 0.20 0.23
CA GLN A 316 10.77 -1.13 0.49
C GLN A 316 9.78 -2.10 1.14
N PHE A 317 8.89 -1.62 2.00
CA PHE A 317 7.88 -2.44 2.68
C PHE A 317 6.57 -2.56 1.92
N SER A 318 6.40 -1.83 0.80
CA SER A 318 5.17 -1.84 0.02
C SER A 318 4.85 -3.24 -0.51
N GLN A 319 3.60 -3.65 -0.33
CA GLN A 319 3.11 -4.93 -0.84
C GLN A 319 2.68 -4.86 -2.31
N ASN A 320 2.43 -3.65 -2.81
CA ASN A 320 2.01 -3.44 -4.19
C ASN A 320 2.81 -2.29 -4.80
N ILE A 321 3.63 -2.64 -5.79
CA ILE A 321 4.50 -1.70 -6.49
C ILE A 321 4.21 -1.82 -7.98
N LEU A 322 3.96 -0.68 -8.59
CA LEU A 322 3.64 -0.54 -10.00
C LEU A 322 4.67 0.38 -10.65
N MET A 323 5.09 0.03 -11.82
CA MET A 323 5.97 0.84 -12.65
C MET A 323 5.24 1.28 -13.90
N VAL A 324 5.28 2.56 -14.20
CA VAL A 324 4.63 3.15 -15.39
C VAL A 324 5.69 3.39 -16.47
N GLU A 325 5.50 2.78 -17.64
CA GLU A 325 6.31 3.01 -18.83
C GLU A 325 5.39 3.45 -19.99
N GLY A 326 5.36 4.74 -20.28
CA GLY A 326 4.46 5.31 -21.29
C GLY A 326 3.00 5.14 -20.89
N SER A 327 2.23 4.36 -21.65
CA SER A 327 0.83 4.03 -21.35
C SER A 327 0.65 2.73 -20.58
N ASP A 328 1.71 1.96 -20.39
CA ASP A 328 1.65 0.62 -19.82
C ASP A 328 2.03 0.64 -18.33
N VAL A 329 1.35 -0.20 -17.54
CA VAL A 329 1.62 -0.37 -16.12
C VAL A 329 2.05 -1.80 -15.85
N TYR A 330 3.20 -1.93 -15.23
CA TYR A 330 3.80 -3.21 -14.90
C TYR A 330 3.79 -3.39 -13.38
N SER A 331 3.29 -4.53 -12.92
CA SER A 331 3.49 -4.95 -11.53
C SER A 331 4.94 -5.41 -11.36
N VAL A 332 5.62 -4.83 -10.38
CA VAL A 332 7.01 -5.13 -10.06
C VAL A 332 7.17 -5.43 -8.58
N ARG A 333 8.25 -6.07 -8.20
CA ARG A 333 8.61 -6.31 -6.81
C ARG A 333 10.06 -5.92 -6.56
N ILE A 334 10.36 -5.45 -5.36
CA ILE A 334 11.73 -5.21 -4.92
C ILE A 334 12.37 -6.55 -4.56
N THR A 335 13.56 -6.82 -5.09
CA THR A 335 14.32 -8.04 -4.78
C THR A 335 15.38 -7.83 -3.70
N ASP A 336 15.67 -6.57 -3.37
CA ASP A 336 16.62 -6.23 -2.33
C ASP A 336 16.07 -6.65 -0.95
N THR A 337 16.84 -7.44 -0.22
CA THR A 337 16.45 -8.03 1.07
C THR A 337 16.86 -7.17 2.27
N ALA A 338 17.60 -6.08 2.05
CA ALA A 338 18.08 -5.20 3.08
C ALA A 338 17.79 -3.74 2.74
N TYR A 339 17.32 -2.99 3.70
CA TYR A 339 17.19 -1.54 3.66
C TYR A 339 18.14 -0.92 4.67
N THR A 340 18.99 -0.01 4.23
CA THR A 340 19.86 0.75 5.11
C THR A 340 19.40 2.19 5.16
N GLU A 341 18.94 2.61 6.32
CA GLU A 341 18.62 4.02 6.55
C GLU A 341 19.90 4.85 6.56
N LYS A 342 19.98 5.81 5.65
CA LYS A 342 21.18 6.63 5.45
C LYS A 342 21.06 7.90 6.25
N THR A 343 22.14 8.24 6.99
CA THR A 343 22.23 9.47 7.79
C THR A 343 23.34 10.35 7.24
N ILE A 344 23.12 11.66 7.32
CA ILE A 344 24.06 12.65 6.83
C ILE A 344 25.02 13.01 7.96
N VAL A 345 26.31 12.71 7.75
CA VAL A 345 27.38 13.23 8.61
C VAL A 345 28.14 14.33 7.89
N ASN A 346 28.40 14.20 6.59
CA ASN A 346 29.21 15.15 5.83
C ASN A 346 28.54 15.71 4.57
N ASP A 347 27.61 14.96 3.95
CA ASP A 347 26.91 15.37 2.74
C ASP A 347 25.41 15.50 3.01
N LYS A 348 24.81 16.59 2.53
CA LYS A 348 23.40 16.90 2.76
C LYS A 348 22.44 16.04 1.92
N LEU A 349 22.94 15.16 1.05
CA LEU A 349 22.14 14.45 0.05
C LEU A 349 22.47 12.95 0.09
N ILE A 350 21.44 12.13 0.00
CA ILE A 350 21.50 10.68 0.08
C ILE A 350 20.97 10.09 -1.24
N GLN A 351 21.59 9.04 -1.74
CA GLN A 351 21.18 8.32 -2.92
C GLN A 351 20.73 6.90 -2.55
N TYR A 352 19.62 6.44 -3.14
CA TYR A 352 19.09 5.09 -3.01
C TYR A 352 19.12 4.34 -4.35
N THR A 353 19.34 3.05 -4.26
CA THR A 353 19.30 2.11 -5.38
C THR A 353 18.35 0.98 -5.02
N PHE A 354 17.45 0.64 -5.94
CA PHE A 354 16.55 -0.50 -5.81
C PHE A 354 16.65 -1.39 -7.03
N THR A 355 16.56 -2.70 -6.79
CA THR A 355 16.44 -3.70 -7.86
C THR A 355 14.98 -4.14 -7.92
N LEU A 356 14.32 -3.81 -9.03
CA LEU A 356 12.94 -4.16 -9.30
C LEU A 356 12.89 -5.32 -10.28
N GLU A 357 12.04 -6.29 -10.00
CA GLU A 357 11.78 -7.44 -10.85
C GLU A 357 10.35 -7.41 -11.35
N TYR A 358 10.17 -7.62 -12.65
CA TYR A 358 8.83 -7.72 -13.23
C TYR A 358 8.15 -9.01 -12.77
N ASN A 359 6.89 -8.90 -12.34
CA ASN A 359 6.12 -10.06 -11.88
C ASN A 359 5.71 -11.00 -13.02
N GLN A 360 5.86 -10.56 -14.27
CA GLN A 360 5.55 -11.35 -15.45
C GLN A 360 6.82 -11.87 -16.09
N PRO A 361 6.87 -13.17 -16.49
CA PRO A 361 7.99 -13.71 -17.23
C PRO A 361 8.06 -13.12 -18.65
N VAL A 362 9.28 -12.98 -19.19
CA VAL A 362 9.50 -12.48 -20.57
C VAL A 362 8.83 -13.36 -21.61
N ILE A 363 8.78 -14.69 -21.37
CA ILE A 363 8.18 -15.65 -22.28
C ILE A 363 6.85 -16.13 -21.72
N ASN A 364 5.76 -15.81 -22.40
CA ASN A 364 4.45 -16.33 -22.07
C ASN A 364 4.37 -17.80 -22.54
N LYS A 365 4.43 -18.74 -21.61
CA LYS A 365 4.29 -20.18 -21.88
C LYS A 365 2.89 -20.64 -21.58
N ILE A 366 2.22 -21.12 -22.61
CA ILE A 366 1.03 -21.94 -22.42
C ILE A 366 1.52 -23.30 -21.92
N VAL A 367 1.28 -23.57 -20.64
CA VAL A 367 1.51 -24.92 -20.09
C VAL A 367 0.50 -25.84 -20.75
N ARG A 368 1.00 -26.77 -21.56
CA ARG A 368 0.19 -27.87 -22.13
C ARG A 368 0.03 -28.97 -21.09
#